data_ea50947d2bfefa4e13a89884a9403993
#
_entry.id   ea50947d2bfefa4e13a89884a9403993
#
_cell.length_a   1.000
_cell.length_b   1.000
_cell.length_c   1.000
_cell.angle_alpha   90.00
_cell.angle_beta   90.00
_cell.angle_gamma   90.00
#
_symmetry.space_group_name_H-M   'P 1'
#
loop_
_entity.id
_entity.type
_entity.pdbx_description
1 polymer ?
#
loop_
_entity_poly.entity_id
_entity_poly.type
_entity_poly.pdbx_seq_one_letter_code
_entity_poly.pdbx_strand_id
1 'polypeptide(L)'
;MAKQKFERNKPHVNIGTIGHVDHGKTTLTAAITKYLALKGQASFEDYASIDKAPEEKARGITINTAHVEYETDKRHYAHVDCPGHADYIKNMITGAAQMDGAILVIAATDGPMAQTKEHLLLARQVGVPSIVVFMNKADLVDDAELLELVEMEIRETLSFYEFPGDDIPVIQGSALNALISESNDPNAPEYACIKALMDAVDEYIPTPDRKADQPFLMPVEDVFTISGRGTVATGRVERGVIKKNEPVEIVGLREDKQSTVVTDIEMFHKLLDYAEAGDNIGALLRGIDKKNIERGQVLCKPGSIHPYTKFAGQVYVLSKDEGGRHTPFFNNYRPQFYFRTTDVTGIISLPEGVEMCMPGDNVVMNVELITPIAIEKGLRFAIREGGRTVGSGVVTEICE
;
A
#
# COMPACT_ATOMS: atom_id res chain seq x y z
N MET A 1 6.23 32.27 0.05
CA MET A 1 7.57 31.70 0.28
C MET A 1 7.91 30.78 -0.87
N ALA A 2 9.15 30.75 -1.35
CA ALA A 2 9.57 29.76 -2.34
C ALA A 2 9.54 28.37 -1.68
N LYS A 3 8.96 27.36 -2.36
CA LYS A 3 8.99 25.98 -1.86
C LYS A 3 10.43 25.47 -1.83
N GLN A 4 10.76 24.68 -0.82
CA GLN A 4 12.07 24.04 -0.72
C GLN A 4 12.22 23.00 -1.84
N LYS A 5 13.46 22.79 -2.27
CA LYS A 5 13.81 21.72 -3.21
C LYS A 5 14.09 20.44 -2.42
N PHE A 6 13.62 19.31 -2.90
CA PHE A 6 13.94 18.02 -2.32
C PHE A 6 15.39 17.63 -2.67
N GLU A 7 16.15 17.20 -1.67
CA GLU A 7 17.53 16.73 -1.84
C GLU A 7 17.60 15.21 -1.61
N ARG A 8 18.13 14.48 -2.58
CA ARG A 8 18.27 13.01 -2.52
C ARG A 8 19.61 12.65 -1.88
N ASN A 9 19.68 12.69 -0.56
CA ASN A 9 20.91 12.39 0.19
C ASN A 9 20.96 10.96 0.74
N LYS A 10 19.83 10.25 0.78
CA LYS A 10 19.66 8.90 1.32
C LYS A 10 18.81 8.05 0.40
N PRO A 11 18.98 6.70 0.42
CA PRO A 11 18.04 5.80 -0.26
C PRO A 11 16.62 6.01 0.22
N HIS A 12 15.67 6.06 -0.71
CA HIS A 12 14.25 6.24 -0.42
C HIS A 12 13.55 4.88 -0.34
N VAL A 13 12.76 4.66 0.73
CA VAL A 13 12.02 3.42 0.97
C VAL A 13 10.57 3.78 1.36
N ASN A 14 9.61 3.10 0.74
CA ASN A 14 8.21 3.22 1.10
C ASN A 14 7.85 2.13 2.10
N ILE A 15 7.42 2.49 3.28
CA ILE A 15 6.89 1.55 4.26
C ILE A 15 5.48 1.95 4.66
N GLY A 16 4.79 1.07 5.37
CA GLY A 16 3.49 1.44 5.92
C GLY A 16 3.06 0.53 7.04
N THR A 17 2.08 1.00 7.81
CA THR A 17 1.45 0.25 8.88
C THR A 17 0.24 -0.53 8.37
N ILE A 18 0.20 -1.83 8.68
CA ILE A 18 -0.93 -2.74 8.42
C ILE A 18 -1.32 -3.46 9.71
N GLY A 19 -2.52 -4.02 9.78
CA GLY A 19 -3.02 -4.74 10.94
C GLY A 19 -4.47 -4.40 11.27
N HIS A 20 -5.01 -5.06 12.29
CA HIS A 20 -6.41 -4.93 12.69
C HIS A 20 -6.77 -3.49 13.13
N VAL A 21 -8.07 -3.15 13.09
CA VAL A 21 -8.60 -1.92 13.69
C VAL A 21 -8.28 -1.93 15.19
N ASP A 22 -8.05 -0.75 15.78
CA ASP A 22 -7.74 -0.55 17.21
C ASP A 22 -6.42 -1.19 17.72
N HIS A 23 -5.60 -1.80 16.86
CA HIS A 23 -4.27 -2.28 17.24
C HIS A 23 -3.22 -1.14 17.38
N GLY A 24 -3.58 0.10 17.01
CA GLY A 24 -2.77 1.30 17.27
C GLY A 24 -1.82 1.67 16.14
N LYS A 25 -2.15 1.39 14.88
CA LYS A 25 -1.36 1.75 13.70
C LYS A 25 -1.05 3.25 13.63
N THR A 26 -2.08 4.09 13.62
CA THR A 26 -1.94 5.55 13.56
C THR A 26 -1.24 6.11 14.80
N THR A 27 -1.48 5.52 15.98
CA THR A 27 -0.76 5.86 17.21
C THR A 27 0.74 5.57 17.08
N LEU A 28 1.10 4.42 16.47
CA LEU A 28 2.48 4.05 16.21
C LEU A 28 3.13 5.02 15.21
N THR A 29 2.43 5.35 14.13
CA THR A 29 2.90 6.32 13.13
C THR A 29 3.20 7.67 13.78
N ALA A 30 2.29 8.17 14.64
CA ALA A 30 2.52 9.39 15.40
C ALA A 30 3.71 9.29 16.37
N ALA A 31 3.87 8.14 17.07
CA ALA A 31 4.99 7.91 17.97
C ALA A 31 6.35 7.88 17.23
N ILE A 32 6.40 7.27 16.04
CA ILE A 32 7.59 7.28 15.17
C ILE A 32 7.97 8.71 14.78
N THR A 33 7.01 9.51 14.30
CA THR A 33 7.30 10.90 13.91
C THR A 33 7.75 11.75 15.09
N LYS A 34 7.16 11.52 16.28
CA LYS A 34 7.57 12.21 17.50
C LYS A 34 9.01 11.88 17.88
N TYR A 35 9.35 10.59 17.96
CA TYR A 35 10.70 10.14 18.27
C TYR A 35 11.74 10.68 17.29
N LEU A 36 11.47 10.61 15.99
CA LEU A 36 12.39 11.12 14.97
C LEU A 36 12.46 12.65 14.93
N ALA A 37 11.37 13.35 15.31
CA ALA A 37 11.39 14.80 15.47
C ALA A 37 12.34 15.26 16.59
N LEU A 38 12.42 14.51 17.71
CA LEU A 38 13.42 14.78 18.77
C LEU A 38 14.86 14.66 18.27
N LYS A 39 15.10 13.85 17.23
CA LYS A 39 16.40 13.73 16.54
C LYS A 39 16.59 14.73 15.41
N GLY A 40 15.59 15.58 15.10
CA GLY A 40 15.62 16.49 13.96
C GLY A 40 15.46 15.79 12.59
N GLN A 41 14.91 14.57 12.56
CA GLN A 41 14.79 13.69 11.40
C GLN A 41 13.35 13.58 10.87
N ALA A 42 12.41 14.27 11.49
CA ALA A 42 11.01 14.35 11.07
C ALA A 42 10.37 15.67 11.51
N SER A 43 9.22 15.99 10.91
CA SER A 43 8.23 16.87 11.54
C SER A 43 7.29 16.02 12.38
N PHE A 44 7.01 16.41 13.61
CA PHE A 44 6.03 15.69 14.41
C PHE A 44 4.62 15.83 13.82
N GLU A 45 3.99 14.71 13.55
CA GLU A 45 2.60 14.61 13.11
C GLU A 45 1.80 13.93 14.23
N ASP A 46 0.89 14.68 14.84
CA ASP A 46 0.00 14.13 15.85
C ASP A 46 -1.12 13.27 15.22
N TYR A 47 -1.82 12.51 16.03
CA TYR A 47 -2.92 11.64 15.57
C TYR A 47 -3.96 12.40 14.73
N ALA A 48 -4.31 13.63 15.13
CA ALA A 48 -5.32 14.45 14.45
C ALA A 48 -4.83 15.06 13.13
N SER A 49 -3.51 15.13 12.93
CA SER A 49 -2.89 15.57 11.68
C SER A 49 -2.68 14.42 10.69
N ILE A 50 -2.63 13.17 11.16
CA ILE A 50 -2.62 11.97 10.32
C ILE A 50 -4.06 11.67 9.85
N ASP A 51 -5.00 11.46 10.77
CA ASP A 51 -6.44 11.24 10.47
C ASP A 51 -7.15 12.60 10.32
N LYS A 52 -7.10 13.18 9.12
CA LYS A 52 -7.55 14.57 8.85
C LYS A 52 -9.03 14.69 8.58
N ALA A 53 -9.66 13.66 7.99
CA ALA A 53 -11.03 13.74 7.56
C ALA A 53 -12.00 13.86 8.75
N PRO A 54 -13.07 14.69 8.64
CA PRO A 54 -14.06 14.82 9.70
C PRO A 54 -14.69 13.49 10.13
N GLU A 55 -14.89 12.57 9.20
CA GLU A 55 -15.43 11.23 9.48
C GLU A 55 -14.44 10.35 10.25
N GLU A 56 -13.15 10.44 9.95
CA GLU A 56 -12.07 9.74 10.68
C GLU A 56 -12.06 10.19 12.14
N LYS A 57 -12.08 11.51 12.36
CA LYS A 57 -12.13 12.09 13.70
C LYS A 57 -13.40 11.74 14.48
N ALA A 58 -14.55 11.69 13.80
CA ALA A 58 -15.82 11.36 14.43
C ALA A 58 -15.95 9.89 14.83
N ARG A 59 -15.32 8.98 14.05
CA ARG A 59 -15.37 7.54 14.28
C ARG A 59 -14.15 6.99 15.03
N GLY A 60 -13.06 7.76 15.11
CA GLY A 60 -11.78 7.32 15.69
C GLY A 60 -11.09 6.21 14.91
N ILE A 61 -11.33 6.11 13.59
CA ILE A 61 -10.76 5.11 12.71
C ILE A 61 -10.18 5.75 11.45
N THR A 62 -9.07 5.23 10.94
CA THR A 62 -8.49 5.63 9.66
C THR A 62 -9.35 5.09 8.50
N ILE A 63 -9.75 5.97 7.60
CA ILE A 63 -10.56 5.66 6.41
C ILE A 63 -9.69 5.71 5.15
N ASN A 64 -8.94 6.79 4.99
CA ASN A 64 -8.05 7.01 3.86
C ASN A 64 -6.61 6.72 4.26
N THR A 65 -5.78 6.37 3.27
CA THR A 65 -4.34 6.27 3.50
C THR A 65 -3.77 7.66 3.78
N ALA A 66 -2.97 7.79 4.84
CA ALA A 66 -2.21 8.99 5.13
C ALA A 66 -0.73 8.76 4.80
N HIS A 67 -0.08 9.79 4.27
CA HIS A 67 1.34 9.74 3.94
C HIS A 67 2.12 10.68 4.85
N VAL A 68 3.14 10.14 5.51
CA VAL A 68 4.03 10.87 6.42
C VAL A 68 5.47 10.69 5.97
N GLU A 69 6.27 11.76 6.07
CA GLU A 69 7.68 11.76 5.69
C GLU A 69 8.56 11.80 6.94
N TYR A 70 9.60 10.96 6.96
CA TYR A 70 10.65 11.02 7.96
C TYR A 70 11.94 10.35 7.46
N GLU A 71 13.00 10.50 8.21
CA GLU A 71 14.27 9.86 7.89
C GLU A 71 14.94 9.28 9.13
N THR A 72 15.80 8.28 8.90
CA THR A 72 16.77 7.77 9.87
C THR A 72 18.17 8.25 9.46
N ASP A 73 19.18 7.83 10.16
CA ASP A 73 20.57 8.09 9.75
C ASP A 73 20.91 7.40 8.43
N LYS A 74 20.23 6.27 8.11
CA LYS A 74 20.51 5.43 6.95
C LYS A 74 19.62 5.72 5.75
N ARG A 75 18.35 6.09 5.95
CA ARG A 75 17.32 6.11 4.90
C ARG A 75 16.32 7.26 5.05
N HIS A 76 15.71 7.60 3.92
CA HIS A 76 14.54 8.47 3.83
C HIS A 76 13.29 7.60 3.63
N TYR A 77 12.23 7.84 4.39
CA TYR A 77 11.01 7.06 4.37
C TYR A 77 9.79 7.88 3.97
N ALA A 78 9.01 7.32 3.04
CA ALA A 78 7.60 7.64 2.91
C ALA A 78 6.80 6.56 3.64
N HIS A 79 6.04 6.96 4.65
CA HIS A 79 5.24 6.05 5.47
C HIS A 79 3.76 6.20 5.11
N VAL A 80 3.13 5.09 4.76
CA VAL A 80 1.70 5.00 4.43
C VAL A 80 0.95 4.41 5.63
N ASP A 81 0.17 5.22 6.32
CA ASP A 81 -0.74 4.71 7.36
C ASP A 81 -2.01 4.16 6.71
N CYS A 82 -2.25 2.86 6.85
CA CYS A 82 -3.36 2.16 6.21
C CYS A 82 -4.56 1.99 7.14
N PRO A 83 -5.80 2.08 6.61
CA PRO A 83 -6.98 1.75 7.38
C PRO A 83 -6.97 0.29 7.84
N GLY A 84 -7.53 0.03 9.04
CA GLY A 84 -7.64 -1.31 9.60
C GLY A 84 -9.00 -1.96 9.43
N HIS A 85 -10.04 -1.17 9.14
CA HIS A 85 -11.41 -1.66 9.07
C HIS A 85 -11.73 -2.31 7.73
N ALA A 86 -12.48 -3.42 7.74
CA ALA A 86 -12.83 -4.20 6.55
C ALA A 86 -13.54 -3.39 5.44
N ASP A 87 -14.36 -2.38 5.81
CA ASP A 87 -15.05 -1.53 4.84
C ASP A 87 -14.11 -0.70 3.96
N TYR A 88 -12.86 -0.46 4.44
CA TYR A 88 -11.88 0.37 3.74
C TYR A 88 -10.73 -0.42 3.13
N ILE A 89 -10.94 -1.72 2.93
CA ILE A 89 -9.93 -2.63 2.38
C ILE A 89 -9.40 -2.19 1.01
N LYS A 90 -10.20 -1.49 0.20
CA LYS A 90 -9.76 -0.90 -1.07
C LYS A 90 -8.61 0.10 -0.87
N ASN A 91 -8.72 0.93 0.15
CA ASN A 91 -7.69 1.92 0.46
C ASN A 91 -6.45 1.23 1.04
N MET A 92 -6.66 0.17 1.85
CA MET A 92 -5.56 -0.67 2.33
C MET A 92 -4.79 -1.33 1.19
N ILE A 93 -5.47 -1.94 0.20
CA ILE A 93 -4.84 -2.56 -0.97
C ILE A 93 -4.03 -1.51 -1.74
N THR A 94 -4.60 -0.33 -1.97
CA THR A 94 -3.91 0.76 -2.68
C THR A 94 -2.67 1.22 -1.92
N GLY A 95 -2.76 1.38 -0.59
CA GLY A 95 -1.61 1.72 0.24
C GLY A 95 -0.54 0.63 0.24
N ALA A 96 -0.94 -0.63 0.44
CA ALA A 96 -0.02 -1.76 0.46
C ALA A 96 0.74 -1.96 -0.86
N ALA A 97 0.09 -1.70 -2.00
CA ALA A 97 0.72 -1.78 -3.31
C ALA A 97 1.88 -0.77 -3.50
N GLN A 98 1.95 0.25 -2.65
CA GLN A 98 3.03 1.25 -2.69
C GLN A 98 4.22 0.89 -1.81
N MET A 99 4.10 -0.11 -0.93
CA MET A 99 5.09 -0.41 0.09
C MET A 99 6.24 -1.25 -0.46
N ASP A 100 7.45 -0.90 -0.04
CA ASP A 100 8.67 -1.70 -0.21
C ASP A 100 8.88 -2.62 1.00
N GLY A 101 8.15 -2.37 2.09
CA GLY A 101 8.07 -3.17 3.30
C GLY A 101 6.94 -2.69 4.19
N ALA A 102 6.47 -3.51 5.12
CA ALA A 102 5.39 -3.15 6.02
C ALA A 102 5.76 -3.36 7.49
N ILE A 103 5.14 -2.56 8.35
CA ILE A 103 5.10 -2.77 9.80
C ILE A 103 3.74 -3.36 10.14
N LEU A 104 3.72 -4.62 10.55
CA LEU A 104 2.52 -5.29 11.02
C LEU A 104 2.31 -4.95 12.50
N VAL A 105 1.23 -4.26 12.80
CA VAL A 105 0.90 -3.84 14.17
C VAL A 105 -0.15 -4.79 14.75
N ILE A 106 0.20 -5.46 15.84
CA ILE A 106 -0.67 -6.40 16.56
C ILE A 106 -0.71 -5.99 18.04
N ALA A 107 -1.91 -5.87 18.61
CA ALA A 107 -2.04 -5.65 20.04
C ALA A 107 -1.72 -6.95 20.81
N ALA A 108 -0.84 -6.88 21.79
CA ALA A 108 -0.47 -8.03 22.64
C ALA A 108 -1.66 -8.60 23.43
N THR A 109 -2.69 -7.76 23.67
CA THR A 109 -3.92 -8.16 24.35
C THR A 109 -4.83 -9.04 23.50
N ASP A 110 -4.74 -8.95 22.17
CA ASP A 110 -5.72 -9.53 21.25
C ASP A 110 -5.12 -10.59 20.31
N GLY A 111 -3.80 -10.52 20.06
CA GLY A 111 -3.12 -11.36 19.09
C GLY A 111 -3.54 -11.11 17.63
N PRO A 112 -3.25 -12.05 16.70
CA PRO A 112 -3.63 -11.94 15.29
C PRO A 112 -5.14 -12.10 15.08
N MET A 113 -5.80 -11.03 14.67
CA MET A 113 -7.24 -10.95 14.44
C MET A 113 -7.61 -11.17 12.96
N ALA A 114 -8.91 -11.18 12.64
CA ALA A 114 -9.40 -11.46 11.28
C ALA A 114 -8.83 -10.50 10.22
N GLN A 115 -8.82 -9.19 10.49
CA GLN A 115 -8.23 -8.23 9.55
C GLN A 115 -6.70 -8.32 9.48
N THR A 116 -6.02 -8.76 10.56
CA THR A 116 -4.58 -9.06 10.51
C THR A 116 -4.29 -10.10 9.43
N LYS A 117 -5.06 -11.19 9.44
CA LYS A 117 -4.96 -12.29 8.48
C LYS A 117 -5.29 -11.82 7.06
N GLU A 118 -6.35 -11.03 6.87
CA GLU A 118 -6.71 -10.45 5.57
C GLU A 118 -5.62 -9.49 5.06
N HIS A 119 -5.04 -8.65 5.92
CA HIS A 119 -3.97 -7.74 5.55
C HIS A 119 -2.69 -8.47 5.14
N LEU A 120 -2.32 -9.55 5.82
CA LEU A 120 -1.17 -10.38 5.43
C LEU A 120 -1.39 -11.03 4.07
N LEU A 121 -2.55 -11.62 3.84
CA LEU A 121 -2.93 -12.18 2.55
C LEU A 121 -2.81 -11.13 1.43
N LEU A 122 -3.39 -9.95 1.64
CA LEU A 122 -3.36 -8.88 0.64
C LEU A 122 -1.96 -8.32 0.43
N ALA A 123 -1.18 -8.12 1.49
CA ALA A 123 0.22 -7.68 1.39
C ALA A 123 1.04 -8.67 0.55
N ARG A 124 0.84 -9.98 0.76
CA ARG A 124 1.48 -11.02 -0.06
C ARG A 124 1.06 -10.93 -1.53
N GLN A 125 -0.23 -10.72 -1.79
CA GLN A 125 -0.78 -10.64 -3.15
C GLN A 125 -0.28 -9.41 -3.92
N VAL A 126 -0.26 -8.24 -3.28
CA VAL A 126 0.25 -7.02 -3.94
C VAL A 126 1.79 -6.99 -4.02
N GLY A 127 2.46 -7.95 -3.36
CA GLY A 127 3.89 -8.17 -3.47
C GLY A 127 4.74 -7.36 -2.50
N VAL A 128 4.23 -7.06 -1.30
CA VAL A 128 5.06 -6.52 -0.20
C VAL A 128 6.15 -7.55 0.15
N PRO A 129 7.44 -7.22 -0.05
CA PRO A 129 8.49 -8.23 0.03
C PRO A 129 8.91 -8.58 1.46
N SER A 130 8.77 -7.66 2.40
CA SER A 130 9.28 -7.80 3.77
C SER A 130 8.35 -7.16 4.80
N ILE A 131 8.27 -7.77 5.97
CA ILE A 131 7.45 -7.32 7.09
C ILE A 131 8.32 -7.28 8.36
N VAL A 132 8.12 -6.25 9.18
CA VAL A 132 8.60 -6.17 10.58
C VAL A 132 7.37 -6.11 11.46
N VAL A 133 7.37 -6.77 12.62
CA VAL A 133 6.22 -6.78 13.53
C VAL A 133 6.46 -5.83 14.70
N PHE A 134 5.43 -5.05 15.02
CA PHE A 134 5.35 -4.31 16.28
C PHE A 134 4.21 -4.86 17.13
N MET A 135 4.55 -5.59 18.19
CA MET A 135 3.62 -6.11 19.20
C MET A 135 3.32 -4.98 20.18
N ASN A 136 2.24 -4.25 19.87
CA ASN A 136 1.81 -3.04 20.57
C ASN A 136 1.01 -3.36 21.84
N LYS A 137 0.83 -2.39 22.74
CA LYS A 137 0.10 -2.51 24.01
C LYS A 137 0.69 -3.59 24.93
N ALA A 138 1.98 -3.88 24.80
CA ALA A 138 2.65 -4.84 25.68
C ALA A 138 2.64 -4.41 27.16
N ASP A 139 2.48 -3.11 27.42
CA ASP A 139 2.32 -2.53 28.76
C ASP A 139 1.01 -2.91 29.46
N LEU A 140 0.05 -3.46 28.75
CA LEU A 140 -1.24 -3.94 29.30
C LEU A 140 -1.23 -5.44 29.65
N VAL A 141 -0.13 -6.13 29.41
CA VAL A 141 0.03 -7.56 29.65
C VAL A 141 1.15 -7.77 30.67
N ASP A 142 0.77 -8.12 31.89
CA ASP A 142 1.72 -8.32 33.00
C ASP A 142 2.40 -9.71 33.00
N ASP A 143 1.87 -10.64 32.19
CA ASP A 143 2.34 -12.02 32.10
C ASP A 143 3.29 -12.20 30.92
N ALA A 144 4.57 -12.48 31.21
CA ALA A 144 5.59 -12.70 30.18
C ALA A 144 5.34 -13.97 29.36
N GLU A 145 4.76 -15.02 29.94
CA GLU A 145 4.45 -16.26 29.22
C GLU A 145 3.33 -16.00 28.19
N LEU A 146 2.38 -15.12 28.50
CA LEU A 146 1.34 -14.71 27.56
C LEU A 146 1.92 -13.91 26.39
N LEU A 147 2.89 -13.03 26.64
CA LEU A 147 3.58 -12.30 25.55
C LEU A 147 4.33 -13.26 24.61
N GLU A 148 5.00 -14.28 25.16
CA GLU A 148 5.67 -15.31 24.37
C GLU A 148 4.66 -16.13 23.52
N LEU A 149 3.51 -16.49 24.08
CA LEU A 149 2.46 -17.21 23.37
C LEU A 149 1.89 -16.38 22.19
N VAL A 150 1.64 -15.09 22.42
CA VAL A 150 1.19 -14.18 21.36
C VAL A 150 2.25 -14.04 20.26
N GLU A 151 3.53 -13.94 20.62
CA GLU A 151 4.61 -13.91 19.64
C GLU A 151 4.66 -15.19 18.82
N MET A 152 4.49 -16.37 19.42
CA MET A 152 4.42 -17.64 18.72
C MET A 152 3.24 -17.67 17.72
N GLU A 153 2.05 -17.23 18.13
CA GLU A 153 0.87 -17.16 17.24
C GLU A 153 1.10 -16.20 16.07
N ILE A 154 1.79 -15.07 16.30
CA ILE A 154 2.18 -14.13 15.26
C ILE A 154 3.09 -14.81 14.24
N ARG A 155 4.13 -15.53 14.69
CA ARG A 155 5.08 -16.24 13.83
C ARG A 155 4.43 -17.36 13.01
N GLU A 156 3.53 -18.13 13.62
CA GLU A 156 2.74 -19.15 12.94
C GLU A 156 1.82 -18.52 11.88
N THR A 157 1.15 -17.41 12.22
CA THR A 157 0.29 -16.69 11.27
C THR A 157 1.08 -16.16 10.08
N LEU A 158 2.27 -15.56 10.31
CA LEU A 158 3.14 -15.09 9.25
C LEU A 158 3.58 -16.23 8.32
N SER A 159 3.99 -17.36 8.91
CA SER A 159 4.42 -18.55 8.15
C SER A 159 3.27 -19.15 7.33
N PHE A 160 2.06 -19.14 7.85
CA PHE A 160 0.86 -19.58 7.12
C PHE A 160 0.61 -18.74 5.85
N TYR A 161 0.88 -17.42 5.90
CA TYR A 161 0.78 -16.53 4.73
C TYR A 161 2.08 -16.41 3.94
N GLU A 162 2.98 -17.39 4.04
CA GLU A 162 4.22 -17.51 3.29
C GLU A 162 5.22 -16.34 3.53
N PHE A 163 5.20 -15.72 4.69
CA PHE A 163 6.28 -14.87 5.17
C PHE A 163 7.22 -15.69 6.07
N PRO A 164 8.52 -15.38 6.14
CA PRO A 164 9.48 -16.14 6.95
C PRO A 164 9.31 -15.83 8.45
N GLY A 165 8.23 -16.37 9.05
CA GLY A 165 7.79 -16.03 10.41
C GLY A 165 8.84 -16.18 11.49
N ASP A 166 9.74 -17.18 11.36
CA ASP A 166 10.81 -17.43 12.34
C ASP A 166 11.91 -16.34 12.29
N ASP A 167 12.16 -15.76 11.11
CA ASP A 167 13.25 -14.80 10.88
C ASP A 167 12.81 -13.34 11.03
N ILE A 168 11.49 -13.09 11.04
CA ILE A 168 10.94 -11.73 11.11
C ILE A 168 11.18 -11.11 12.49
N PRO A 169 11.74 -9.88 12.56
CA PRO A 169 11.86 -9.14 13.81
C PRO A 169 10.49 -8.84 14.42
N VAL A 170 10.31 -9.21 15.70
CA VAL A 170 9.13 -8.87 16.50
C VAL A 170 9.58 -7.94 17.61
N ILE A 171 9.11 -6.70 17.59
CA ILE A 171 9.45 -5.68 18.56
C ILE A 171 8.25 -5.48 19.48
N GLN A 172 8.45 -5.64 20.80
CA GLN A 172 7.43 -5.45 21.81
C GLN A 172 7.48 -4.01 22.36
N GLY A 173 6.32 -3.40 22.61
CA GLY A 173 6.29 -2.09 23.20
C GLY A 173 4.91 -1.45 23.33
N SER A 174 4.91 -0.18 23.70
CA SER A 174 3.71 0.66 23.79
C SER A 174 3.90 1.94 22.99
N ALA A 175 3.22 1.99 21.84
CA ALA A 175 3.21 3.19 21.00
C ALA A 175 2.58 4.39 21.74
N LEU A 176 1.56 4.12 22.59
CA LEU A 176 0.90 5.18 23.36
C LEU A 176 1.85 5.80 24.39
N ASN A 177 2.57 4.99 25.16
CA ASN A 177 3.51 5.50 26.17
C ASN A 177 4.62 6.33 25.52
N ALA A 178 5.13 5.93 24.36
CA ALA A 178 6.07 6.73 23.57
C ALA A 178 5.43 8.05 23.10
N LEU A 179 4.18 8.01 22.63
CA LEU A 179 3.49 9.18 22.10
C LEU A 179 3.18 10.22 23.18
N ILE A 180 2.74 9.80 24.37
CA ILE A 180 2.35 10.72 25.45
C ILE A 180 3.53 11.12 26.35
N SER A 181 4.71 10.52 26.20
CA SER A 181 5.90 10.86 26.98
C SER A 181 6.22 12.36 26.88
N GLU A 182 6.51 13.01 27.98
CA GLU A 182 6.94 14.42 28.03
C GLU A 182 8.46 14.59 27.93
N SER A 183 9.20 13.48 27.79
CA SER A 183 10.64 13.51 27.67
C SER A 183 11.08 14.09 26.33
N ASN A 184 12.05 15.00 26.37
CA ASN A 184 12.72 15.53 25.17
C ASN A 184 14.05 14.80 24.87
N ASP A 185 14.40 13.77 25.67
CA ASP A 185 15.57 12.95 25.42
C ASP A 185 15.18 11.74 24.55
N PRO A 186 15.70 11.62 23.30
CA PRO A 186 15.41 10.47 22.44
C PRO A 186 15.92 9.13 22.99
N ASN A 187 16.78 9.16 24.03
CA ASN A 187 17.26 7.95 24.71
C ASN A 187 16.42 7.56 25.95
N ALA A 188 15.34 8.30 26.24
CA ALA A 188 14.46 7.96 27.35
C ALA A 188 13.84 6.55 27.15
N PRO A 189 13.62 5.80 28.25
CA PRO A 189 13.13 4.41 28.17
C PRO A 189 11.82 4.26 27.38
N GLU A 190 10.96 5.27 27.41
CA GLU A 190 9.66 5.28 26.72
C GLU A 190 9.80 5.19 25.20
N TYR A 191 10.93 5.67 24.63
CA TYR A 191 11.22 5.60 23.20
C TYR A 191 12.02 4.37 22.79
N ALA A 192 12.46 3.53 23.73
CA ALA A 192 13.33 2.38 23.44
C ALA A 192 12.69 1.42 22.42
N CYS A 193 11.38 1.15 22.52
CA CYS A 193 10.68 0.28 21.59
C CYS A 193 10.56 0.90 20.19
N ILE A 194 10.38 2.22 20.07
CA ILE A 194 10.31 2.92 18.78
C ILE A 194 11.70 2.93 18.13
N LYS A 195 12.75 3.17 18.92
CA LYS A 195 14.13 3.07 18.43
C LYS A 195 14.43 1.68 17.90
N ALA A 196 14.12 0.64 18.67
CA ALA A 196 14.33 -0.76 18.28
C ALA A 196 13.56 -1.12 17.00
N LEU A 197 12.31 -0.63 16.87
CA LEU A 197 11.52 -0.80 15.66
C LEU A 197 12.19 -0.16 14.44
N MET A 198 12.64 1.10 14.56
CA MET A 198 13.28 1.79 13.42
C MET A 198 14.64 1.17 13.06
N ASP A 199 15.39 0.70 14.04
CA ASP A 199 16.63 -0.05 13.81
C ASP A 199 16.33 -1.37 13.04
N ALA A 200 15.28 -2.11 13.44
CA ALA A 200 14.85 -3.33 12.76
C ALA A 200 14.34 -3.04 11.32
N VAL A 201 13.59 -1.97 11.12
CA VAL A 201 13.14 -1.53 9.79
C VAL A 201 14.33 -1.20 8.89
N ASP A 202 15.32 -0.47 9.40
CA ASP A 202 16.55 -0.12 8.67
C ASP A 202 17.41 -1.34 8.28
N GLU A 203 17.36 -2.41 9.08
CA GLU A 203 18.20 -3.61 8.88
C GLU A 203 17.49 -4.69 8.07
N TYR A 204 16.21 -4.95 8.37
CA TYR A 204 15.49 -6.10 7.83
C TYR A 204 14.81 -5.79 6.49
N ILE A 205 14.25 -4.57 6.31
CA ILE A 205 13.61 -4.21 5.04
C ILE A 205 14.71 -3.86 4.02
N PRO A 206 14.81 -4.60 2.90
CA PRO A 206 15.85 -4.34 1.91
C PRO A 206 15.63 -2.99 1.21
N THR A 207 16.70 -2.34 0.76
CA THR A 207 16.59 -1.21 -0.17
C THR A 207 16.07 -1.76 -1.50
N PRO A 208 14.93 -1.26 -2.00
CA PRO A 208 14.32 -1.82 -3.20
C PRO A 208 15.14 -1.55 -4.46
N ASP A 209 15.16 -2.52 -5.36
CA ASP A 209 15.70 -2.34 -6.71
C ASP A 209 14.69 -1.52 -7.53
N ARG A 210 15.10 -0.34 -7.97
CA ARG A 210 14.24 0.61 -8.71
C ARG A 210 14.36 0.38 -10.21
N LYS A 211 13.22 0.13 -10.87
CA LYS A 211 13.11 -0.06 -12.32
C LYS A 211 13.15 1.30 -13.06
N ALA A 212 14.20 2.10 -12.82
CA ALA A 212 14.32 3.45 -13.37
C ALA A 212 14.64 3.47 -14.87
N ASP A 213 15.16 2.38 -15.43
CA ASP A 213 15.50 2.20 -16.84
C ASP A 213 14.29 1.88 -17.75
N GLN A 214 13.14 1.56 -17.14
CA GLN A 214 11.90 1.25 -17.87
C GLN A 214 11.13 2.53 -18.24
N PRO A 215 10.17 2.46 -19.20
CA PRO A 215 9.28 3.58 -19.49
C PRO A 215 8.49 4.01 -18.26
N PHE A 216 8.39 5.33 -18.01
CA PHE A 216 7.66 5.89 -16.90
C PHE A 216 6.21 5.37 -16.82
N LEU A 217 5.81 5.01 -15.61
CA LEU A 217 4.44 4.63 -15.26
C LEU A 217 4.16 4.97 -13.80
N MET A 218 3.04 5.65 -13.56
CA MET A 218 2.53 6.01 -12.24
C MET A 218 1.02 5.77 -12.17
N PRO A 219 0.54 4.81 -11.36
CA PRO A 219 -0.89 4.67 -11.07
C PRO A 219 -1.42 5.92 -10.35
N VAL A 220 -2.60 6.38 -10.75
CA VAL A 220 -3.27 7.53 -10.12
C VAL A 220 -4.03 7.06 -8.88
N GLU A 221 -3.73 7.66 -7.74
CA GLU A 221 -4.35 7.36 -6.44
C GLU A 221 -5.40 8.36 -6.05
N ASP A 222 -5.08 9.65 -6.22
CA ASP A 222 -6.00 10.73 -5.97
C ASP A 222 -5.79 11.87 -6.97
N VAL A 223 -6.84 12.69 -7.13
CA VAL A 223 -6.85 13.82 -8.04
C VAL A 223 -7.48 15.03 -7.36
N PHE A 224 -6.77 16.12 -7.31
CA PHE A 224 -7.27 17.37 -6.79
C PHE A 224 -6.87 18.56 -7.65
N THR A 225 -7.54 19.69 -7.44
CA THR A 225 -7.26 20.93 -8.17
C THR A 225 -6.63 21.95 -7.24
N ILE A 226 -5.54 22.56 -7.69
CA ILE A 226 -4.94 23.72 -7.01
C ILE A 226 -5.43 24.97 -7.74
N SER A 227 -6.14 25.86 -7.03
CA SER A 227 -6.64 27.11 -7.59
C SER A 227 -5.51 27.91 -8.23
N GLY A 228 -5.70 28.29 -9.50
CA GLY A 228 -4.73 29.05 -10.29
C GLY A 228 -3.51 28.26 -10.81
N ARG A 229 -3.36 26.96 -10.47
CA ARG A 229 -2.25 26.11 -10.97
C ARG A 229 -2.72 24.99 -11.87
N GLY A 230 -3.85 24.35 -11.58
CA GLY A 230 -4.39 23.26 -12.39
C GLY A 230 -4.66 21.98 -11.61
N THR A 231 -4.78 20.87 -12.32
CA THR A 231 -5.07 19.54 -11.77
C THR A 231 -3.79 18.82 -11.40
N VAL A 232 -3.76 18.23 -10.21
CA VAL A 232 -2.68 17.40 -9.69
C VAL A 232 -3.18 15.97 -9.58
N ALA A 233 -2.43 15.04 -10.16
CA ALA A 233 -2.58 13.61 -9.94
C ALA A 233 -1.50 13.14 -8.98
N THR A 234 -1.87 12.42 -7.92
CA THR A 234 -0.94 11.81 -6.98
C THR A 234 -0.79 10.33 -7.23
N GLY A 235 0.36 9.79 -6.89
CA GLY A 235 0.64 8.37 -6.95
C GLY A 235 2.12 8.06 -6.72
N ARG A 236 2.41 6.78 -6.54
CA ARG A 236 3.77 6.28 -6.54
C ARG A 236 4.24 6.01 -7.96
N VAL A 237 5.41 6.44 -8.31
CA VAL A 237 6.07 6.05 -9.57
C VAL A 237 6.41 4.56 -9.50
N GLU A 238 5.72 3.73 -10.30
CA GLU A 238 5.91 2.28 -10.32
C GLU A 238 7.23 1.91 -11.02
N ARG A 239 7.54 2.62 -12.10
CA ARG A 239 8.77 2.44 -12.90
C ARG A 239 9.13 3.67 -13.70
N GLY A 240 10.36 3.72 -14.14
CA GLY A 240 10.90 4.78 -15.00
C GLY A 240 11.20 6.08 -14.27
N VAL A 241 11.42 7.11 -15.08
CA VAL A 241 11.74 8.47 -14.65
C VAL A 241 10.84 9.44 -15.41
N ILE A 242 10.37 10.50 -14.73
CA ILE A 242 9.64 11.62 -15.32
C ILE A 242 10.31 12.94 -14.94
N LYS A 243 10.49 13.85 -15.89
CA LYS A 243 11.02 15.18 -15.68
C LYS A 243 9.94 16.23 -15.90
N LYS A 244 10.18 17.43 -15.34
CA LYS A 244 9.33 18.58 -15.66
C LYS A 244 9.29 18.83 -17.15
N ASN A 245 8.11 19.23 -17.65
CA ASN A 245 7.79 19.52 -19.04
C ASN A 245 7.86 18.31 -19.98
N GLU A 246 7.91 17.08 -19.46
CA GLU A 246 7.78 15.89 -20.30
C GLU A 246 6.31 15.56 -20.59
N PRO A 247 6.03 15.05 -21.81
CA PRO A 247 4.70 14.60 -22.19
C PRO A 247 4.39 13.26 -21.53
N VAL A 248 3.12 13.08 -21.14
CA VAL A 248 2.57 11.83 -20.62
C VAL A 248 1.20 11.55 -21.23
N GLU A 249 0.79 10.29 -21.21
CA GLU A 249 -0.56 9.85 -21.52
C GLU A 249 -1.28 9.41 -20.23
N ILE A 250 -2.58 9.69 -20.18
CA ILE A 250 -3.53 9.19 -19.20
C ILE A 250 -4.23 8.00 -19.82
N VAL A 251 -4.10 6.81 -19.24
CA VAL A 251 -4.57 5.54 -19.81
C VAL A 251 -5.41 4.77 -18.79
N GLY A 252 -6.47 4.12 -19.26
CA GLY A 252 -7.36 3.27 -18.46
C GLY A 252 -8.70 3.94 -18.16
N LEU A 253 -9.69 3.12 -17.77
CA LEU A 253 -11.09 3.45 -17.51
C LEU A 253 -11.87 4.03 -18.69
N ARG A 254 -11.17 4.39 -19.77
CA ARG A 254 -11.71 4.88 -21.05
C ARG A 254 -10.93 4.26 -22.20
N GLU A 255 -11.57 4.13 -23.34
CA GLU A 255 -10.91 3.65 -24.55
C GLU A 255 -9.93 4.71 -25.10
N ASP A 256 -10.32 5.98 -25.01
CA ASP A 256 -9.52 7.10 -25.50
C ASP A 256 -8.41 7.46 -24.51
N LYS A 257 -7.20 7.63 -25.05
CA LYS A 257 -6.05 8.14 -24.31
C LYS A 257 -6.04 9.67 -24.38
N GLN A 258 -5.66 10.28 -23.27
CA GLN A 258 -5.46 11.73 -23.21
C GLN A 258 -3.98 12.04 -23.04
N SER A 259 -3.45 12.91 -23.89
CA SER A 259 -2.07 13.39 -23.80
C SER A 259 -2.02 14.71 -23.03
N THR A 260 -1.04 14.84 -22.15
CA THR A 260 -0.76 16.08 -21.43
C THR A 260 0.73 16.22 -21.14
N VAL A 261 1.09 17.26 -20.39
CA VAL A 261 2.47 17.55 -19.97
C VAL A 261 2.51 17.71 -18.47
N VAL A 262 3.47 17.09 -17.82
CA VAL A 262 3.77 17.30 -16.38
C VAL A 262 4.53 18.60 -16.25
N THR A 263 3.89 19.66 -15.76
CA THR A 263 4.49 20.99 -15.63
C THR A 263 5.30 21.18 -14.37
N ASP A 264 4.92 20.47 -13.29
CA ASP A 264 5.63 20.52 -12.02
C ASP A 264 5.50 19.17 -11.29
N ILE A 265 6.47 18.88 -10.43
CA ILE A 265 6.50 17.64 -9.63
C ILE A 265 6.78 18.02 -8.19
N GLU A 266 5.99 17.51 -7.27
CA GLU A 266 6.14 17.74 -5.83
C GLU A 266 6.11 16.43 -5.06
N MET A 267 6.93 16.32 -4.02
CA MET A 267 6.92 15.26 -3.04
C MET A 267 7.01 15.88 -1.64
N PHE A 268 6.06 15.57 -0.75
CA PHE A 268 5.98 16.15 0.60
C PHE A 268 6.13 17.68 0.62
N HIS A 269 5.39 18.36 -0.27
CA HIS A 269 5.41 19.81 -0.46
C HIS A 269 6.75 20.42 -0.92
N LYS A 270 7.74 19.60 -1.26
CA LYS A 270 9.02 20.01 -1.83
C LYS A 270 9.01 19.82 -3.34
N LEU A 271 9.68 20.73 -4.08
CA LEU A 271 9.77 20.67 -5.54
C LEU A 271 10.85 19.66 -5.96
N LEU A 272 10.56 18.88 -7.02
CA LEU A 272 11.52 18.00 -7.68
C LEU A 272 11.73 18.44 -9.13
N ASP A 273 12.96 18.30 -9.64
CA ASP A 273 13.26 18.47 -11.06
C ASP A 273 12.85 17.24 -11.87
N TYR A 274 12.93 16.07 -11.25
CA TYR A 274 12.50 14.77 -11.78
C TYR A 274 12.03 13.86 -10.66
N ALA A 275 11.20 12.89 -11.01
CA ALA A 275 10.82 11.80 -10.13
C ALA A 275 11.20 10.46 -10.78
N GLU A 276 11.52 9.49 -9.95
CA GLU A 276 11.95 8.15 -10.36
C GLU A 276 11.15 7.07 -9.66
N ALA A 277 11.27 5.84 -10.16
CA ALA A 277 10.61 4.67 -9.57
C ALA A 277 10.77 4.65 -8.05
N GLY A 278 9.65 4.52 -7.34
CA GLY A 278 9.55 4.54 -5.88
C GLY A 278 9.13 5.87 -5.27
N ASP A 279 9.24 7.00 -5.97
CA ASP A 279 8.81 8.28 -5.43
C ASP A 279 7.28 8.38 -5.34
N ASN A 280 6.77 8.90 -4.23
CA ASN A 280 5.36 9.29 -4.08
C ASN A 280 5.21 10.76 -4.44
N ILE A 281 4.60 11.05 -5.56
CA ILE A 281 4.56 12.39 -6.12
C ILE A 281 3.17 12.93 -6.39
N GLY A 282 3.06 14.26 -6.41
CA GLY A 282 1.99 14.99 -7.07
C GLY A 282 2.50 15.55 -8.38
N ALA A 283 1.95 15.10 -9.49
CA ALA A 283 2.25 15.57 -10.83
C ALA A 283 1.21 16.64 -11.25
N LEU A 284 1.67 17.88 -11.49
CA LEU A 284 0.81 18.96 -12.00
C LEU A 284 0.66 18.82 -13.51
N LEU A 285 -0.58 18.67 -13.98
CA LEU A 285 -0.92 18.38 -15.37
C LEU A 285 -1.43 19.62 -16.09
N ARG A 286 -0.93 19.85 -17.32
CA ARG A 286 -1.32 20.99 -18.16
C ARG A 286 -2.66 20.73 -18.86
N GLY A 287 -3.62 21.64 -18.65
CA GLY A 287 -4.86 21.65 -19.47
C GLY A 287 -5.79 20.45 -19.24
N ILE A 288 -5.62 19.72 -18.15
CA ILE A 288 -6.50 18.63 -17.75
C ILE A 288 -7.44 19.10 -16.66
N ASP A 289 -8.74 18.97 -16.90
CA ASP A 289 -9.75 19.18 -15.86
C ASP A 289 -9.82 17.96 -14.92
N LYS A 290 -10.08 18.18 -13.63
CA LYS A 290 -10.25 17.10 -12.64
C LYS A 290 -11.24 16.02 -13.08
N LYS A 291 -12.32 16.37 -13.80
CA LYS A 291 -13.33 15.42 -14.32
C LYS A 291 -12.82 14.48 -15.40
N ASN A 292 -11.66 14.77 -15.98
CA ASN A 292 -11.06 14.00 -17.10
C ASN A 292 -9.98 13.03 -16.65
N ILE A 293 -9.63 13.05 -15.37
CA ILE A 293 -8.68 12.11 -14.77
C ILE A 293 -9.23 11.63 -13.44
N GLU A 294 -9.07 10.36 -13.15
CA GLU A 294 -9.61 9.75 -11.94
C GLU A 294 -8.71 8.64 -11.41
N ARG A 295 -8.88 8.28 -10.13
CA ARG A 295 -8.21 7.14 -9.51
C ARG A 295 -8.42 5.87 -10.33
N GLY A 296 -7.37 5.10 -10.50
CA GLY A 296 -7.38 3.85 -11.28
C GLY A 296 -6.85 3.97 -12.71
N GLN A 297 -6.75 5.19 -13.22
CA GLN A 297 -5.98 5.43 -14.43
C GLN A 297 -4.48 5.42 -14.13
N VAL A 298 -3.65 5.41 -15.18
CA VAL A 298 -2.20 5.56 -15.05
C VAL A 298 -1.70 6.75 -15.86
N LEU A 299 -0.70 7.45 -15.33
CA LEU A 299 0.16 8.34 -16.11
C LEU A 299 1.32 7.51 -16.63
N CYS A 300 1.59 7.58 -17.90
CA CYS A 300 2.66 6.80 -18.52
C CYS A 300 3.41 7.57 -19.60
N LYS A 301 4.59 7.07 -19.98
CA LYS A 301 5.28 7.56 -21.18
C LYS A 301 4.40 7.29 -22.39
N PRO A 302 4.24 8.26 -23.34
CA PRO A 302 3.40 8.09 -24.50
C PRO A 302 3.67 6.80 -25.26
N GLY A 303 2.59 6.03 -25.51
CA GLY A 303 2.65 4.76 -26.26
C GLY A 303 3.20 3.56 -25.50
N SER A 304 3.55 3.68 -24.21
CA SER A 304 4.19 2.59 -23.44
C SER A 304 3.23 1.57 -22.85
N ILE A 305 1.95 1.91 -22.71
CA ILE A 305 0.90 1.00 -22.22
C ILE A 305 -0.43 1.32 -22.92
N HIS A 306 -1.30 0.32 -22.99
CA HIS A 306 -2.61 0.44 -23.63
C HIS A 306 -3.73 -0.03 -22.68
N PRO A 307 -4.97 0.49 -22.84
CA PRO A 307 -6.12 -0.01 -22.12
C PRO A 307 -6.63 -1.27 -22.82
N TYR A 308 -6.96 -2.30 -22.01
CA TYR A 308 -7.51 -3.57 -22.48
C TYR A 308 -8.67 -4.01 -21.59
N THR A 309 -9.59 -4.77 -22.19
CA THR A 309 -10.71 -5.40 -21.47
C THR A 309 -10.53 -6.91 -21.31
N LYS A 310 -9.69 -7.55 -22.13
CA LYS A 310 -9.57 -9.01 -22.16
C LYS A 310 -8.15 -9.46 -21.86
N PHE A 311 -8.03 -10.44 -20.98
CA PHE A 311 -6.74 -11.05 -20.66
C PHE A 311 -6.92 -12.50 -20.20
N ALA A 312 -5.86 -13.30 -20.30
CA ALA A 312 -5.72 -14.57 -19.61
C ALA A 312 -4.88 -14.37 -18.34
N GLY A 313 -5.26 -15.02 -17.27
CA GLY A 313 -4.55 -14.94 -15.99
C GLY A 313 -4.41 -16.30 -15.31
N GLN A 314 -3.24 -16.55 -14.71
CA GLN A 314 -3.04 -17.64 -13.78
C GLN A 314 -3.63 -17.20 -12.45
N VAL A 315 -4.60 -17.97 -11.91
CA VAL A 315 -5.36 -17.60 -10.72
C VAL A 315 -5.31 -18.73 -9.70
N TYR A 316 -5.01 -18.40 -8.47
CA TYR A 316 -5.22 -19.23 -7.31
C TYR A 316 -6.52 -18.81 -6.61
N VAL A 317 -7.42 -19.78 -6.42
CA VAL A 317 -8.71 -19.56 -5.73
C VAL A 317 -8.54 -19.92 -4.27
N LEU A 318 -8.68 -18.94 -3.39
CA LEU A 318 -8.48 -19.13 -1.95
C LEU A 318 -9.46 -20.16 -1.38
N SER A 319 -8.93 -21.06 -0.56
CA SER A 319 -9.70 -22.05 0.19
C SER A 319 -10.51 -21.38 1.32
N LYS A 320 -11.42 -22.14 1.91
CA LYS A 320 -12.20 -21.69 3.07
C LYS A 320 -11.32 -21.33 4.26
N ASP A 321 -10.28 -22.11 4.51
CA ASP A 321 -9.37 -21.93 5.65
C ASP A 321 -8.50 -20.68 5.50
N GLU A 322 -8.27 -20.24 4.25
CA GLU A 322 -7.61 -18.98 3.90
C GLU A 322 -8.57 -17.78 3.90
N GLY A 323 -9.82 -17.95 4.33
CA GLY A 323 -10.85 -16.90 4.33
C GLY A 323 -11.56 -16.70 2.99
N GLY A 324 -11.30 -17.55 2.01
CA GLY A 324 -11.87 -17.53 0.67
C GLY A 324 -13.28 -18.12 0.57
N ARG A 325 -13.59 -18.70 -0.57
CA ARG A 325 -14.89 -19.35 -0.86
C ARG A 325 -14.99 -20.75 -0.25
N HIS A 326 -16.22 -21.21 -0.02
CA HIS A 326 -16.53 -22.60 0.34
C HIS A 326 -17.33 -23.32 -0.74
N THR A 327 -17.67 -22.64 -1.82
CA THR A 327 -18.42 -23.19 -2.94
C THR A 327 -17.67 -22.94 -4.22
N PRO A 328 -17.77 -23.89 -5.19
CA PRO A 328 -17.18 -23.66 -6.52
C PRO A 328 -17.87 -22.49 -7.23
N PHE A 329 -17.20 -21.98 -8.27
CA PHE A 329 -17.83 -21.10 -9.23
C PHE A 329 -17.75 -21.71 -10.65
N PHE A 330 -18.59 -21.19 -11.52
CA PHE A 330 -18.81 -21.68 -12.87
C PHE A 330 -18.48 -20.59 -13.90
N ASN A 331 -18.53 -20.93 -15.17
CA ASN A 331 -18.47 -19.97 -16.26
C ASN A 331 -19.45 -18.81 -16.04
N ASN A 332 -19.07 -17.61 -16.50
CA ASN A 332 -19.82 -16.36 -16.33
C ASN A 332 -19.89 -15.85 -14.88
N TYR A 333 -19.04 -16.34 -13.98
CA TYR A 333 -18.86 -15.73 -12.67
C TYR A 333 -18.36 -14.30 -12.79
N ARG A 334 -18.92 -13.37 -12.00
CA ARG A 334 -18.71 -11.91 -12.12
C ARG A 334 -18.21 -11.26 -10.83
N PRO A 335 -16.98 -11.53 -10.41
CA PRO A 335 -16.37 -10.86 -9.25
C PRO A 335 -15.78 -9.50 -9.61
N GLN A 336 -15.24 -8.81 -8.59
CA GLN A 336 -14.43 -7.62 -8.75
C GLN A 336 -12.94 -7.99 -8.86
N PHE A 337 -12.27 -7.42 -9.85
CA PHE A 337 -10.84 -7.53 -10.07
C PHE A 337 -10.15 -6.25 -9.61
N TYR A 338 -9.18 -6.38 -8.72
CA TYR A 338 -8.42 -5.27 -8.17
C TYR A 338 -7.05 -5.22 -8.85
N PHE A 339 -6.80 -4.14 -9.57
CA PHE A 339 -5.53 -3.86 -10.22
C PHE A 339 -4.99 -2.52 -9.75
N ARG A 340 -3.74 -2.47 -9.27
CA ARG A 340 -3.12 -1.22 -8.81
C ARG A 340 -4.05 -0.44 -7.86
N THR A 341 -4.60 0.68 -8.33
CA THR A 341 -5.43 1.61 -7.54
C THR A 341 -6.94 1.52 -7.86
N THR A 342 -7.36 0.57 -8.71
CA THR A 342 -8.76 0.43 -9.15
C THR A 342 -9.33 -0.97 -8.97
N ASP A 343 -10.65 -1.05 -8.95
CA ASP A 343 -11.40 -2.29 -9.05
C ASP A 343 -12.41 -2.22 -10.20
N VAL A 344 -12.50 -3.31 -10.96
CA VAL A 344 -13.39 -3.44 -12.11
C VAL A 344 -14.08 -4.80 -12.07
N THR A 345 -15.38 -4.85 -12.35
CA THR A 345 -16.09 -6.12 -12.52
C THR A 345 -15.61 -6.81 -13.79
N GLY A 346 -15.31 -8.10 -13.70
CA GLY A 346 -14.96 -8.92 -14.85
C GLY A 346 -15.79 -10.19 -14.92
N ILE A 347 -15.91 -10.73 -16.11
CA ILE A 347 -16.58 -12.01 -16.40
C ILE A 347 -15.50 -13.05 -16.60
N ILE A 348 -15.57 -14.15 -15.84
CA ILE A 348 -14.64 -15.26 -15.95
C ILE A 348 -15.17 -16.29 -16.94
N SER A 349 -14.29 -16.74 -17.84
CA SER A 349 -14.48 -17.90 -18.69
C SER A 349 -13.41 -18.95 -18.35
N LEU A 350 -13.85 -20.12 -17.92
CA LEU A 350 -12.99 -21.26 -17.61
C LEU A 350 -12.47 -21.91 -18.90
N PRO A 351 -11.33 -22.61 -18.84
CA PRO A 351 -10.79 -23.35 -19.99
C PRO A 351 -11.76 -24.39 -20.53
N GLU A 352 -11.60 -24.74 -21.80
CA GLU A 352 -12.40 -25.81 -22.42
C GLU A 352 -12.26 -27.14 -21.66
N GLY A 353 -13.40 -27.75 -21.33
CA GLY A 353 -13.46 -29.00 -20.55
C GLY A 353 -13.46 -28.78 -19.02
N VAL A 354 -13.34 -27.57 -18.52
CA VAL A 354 -13.46 -27.23 -17.09
C VAL A 354 -14.86 -26.66 -16.82
N GLU A 355 -15.69 -27.42 -16.14
CA GLU A 355 -17.07 -27.01 -15.83
C GLU A 355 -17.15 -26.07 -14.62
N MET A 356 -16.28 -26.27 -13.62
CA MET A 356 -16.25 -25.50 -12.38
C MET A 356 -14.82 -25.35 -11.86
N CYS A 357 -14.61 -24.36 -11.01
CA CYS A 357 -13.37 -24.12 -10.29
C CYS A 357 -13.64 -24.20 -8.78
N MET A 358 -12.87 -25.02 -8.07
CA MET A 358 -13.00 -25.27 -6.64
C MET A 358 -12.12 -24.31 -5.83
N PRO A 359 -12.52 -24.01 -4.57
CA PRO A 359 -11.58 -23.40 -3.62
C PRO A 359 -10.32 -24.26 -3.46
N GLY A 360 -9.14 -23.62 -3.55
CA GLY A 360 -7.83 -24.28 -3.55
C GLY A 360 -7.26 -24.58 -4.94
N ASP A 361 -8.05 -24.39 -6.01
CA ASP A 361 -7.57 -24.64 -7.37
C ASP A 361 -6.63 -23.53 -7.86
N ASN A 362 -5.68 -23.95 -8.70
CA ASN A 362 -4.82 -23.05 -9.46
C ASN A 362 -5.10 -23.27 -10.96
N VAL A 363 -5.70 -22.27 -11.60
CA VAL A 363 -6.23 -22.40 -12.96
C VAL A 363 -5.90 -21.19 -13.82
N VAL A 364 -5.63 -21.42 -15.10
CA VAL A 364 -5.59 -20.33 -16.10
C VAL A 364 -7.02 -20.05 -16.55
N MET A 365 -7.46 -18.82 -16.46
CA MET A 365 -8.80 -18.42 -16.88
C MET A 365 -8.75 -17.17 -17.77
N ASN A 366 -9.73 -17.05 -18.66
CA ASN A 366 -9.95 -15.85 -19.45
C ASN A 366 -10.88 -14.91 -18.70
N VAL A 367 -10.57 -13.63 -18.73
CA VAL A 367 -11.34 -12.58 -18.06
C VAL A 367 -11.69 -11.51 -19.07
N GLU A 368 -12.96 -11.10 -19.07
CA GLU A 368 -13.45 -9.94 -19.81
C GLU A 368 -13.95 -8.88 -18.82
N LEU A 369 -13.24 -7.76 -18.73
CA LEU A 369 -13.58 -6.65 -17.86
C LEU A 369 -14.68 -5.78 -18.49
N ILE A 370 -15.57 -5.24 -17.66
CA ILE A 370 -16.63 -4.32 -18.14
C ILE A 370 -16.10 -2.93 -18.52
N THR A 371 -14.89 -2.60 -18.08
CA THR A 371 -14.23 -1.30 -18.31
C THR A 371 -12.76 -1.55 -18.66
N PRO A 372 -12.22 -0.86 -19.69
CA PRO A 372 -10.82 -1.04 -20.07
C PRO A 372 -9.89 -0.47 -19.01
N ILE A 373 -8.84 -1.20 -18.68
CA ILE A 373 -7.80 -0.75 -17.75
C ILE A 373 -6.41 -0.92 -18.35
N ALA A 374 -5.44 -0.18 -17.83
CA ALA A 374 -4.04 -0.31 -18.23
C ALA A 374 -3.46 -1.62 -17.70
N ILE A 375 -3.47 -2.67 -18.53
CA ILE A 375 -3.00 -4.02 -18.19
C ILE A 375 -1.73 -4.32 -18.97
N GLU A 376 -0.85 -5.10 -18.37
CA GLU A 376 0.32 -5.67 -19.02
C GLU A 376 0.60 -7.08 -18.47
N LYS A 377 1.33 -7.86 -19.25
CA LYS A 377 1.76 -9.20 -18.83
C LYS A 377 2.60 -9.12 -17.55
N GLY A 378 2.33 -9.99 -16.58
CA GLY A 378 2.99 -10.01 -15.28
C GLY A 378 2.32 -9.13 -14.21
N LEU A 379 1.29 -8.34 -14.58
CA LEU A 379 0.55 -7.55 -13.61
C LEU A 379 -0.24 -8.46 -12.66
N ARG A 380 -0.06 -8.28 -11.36
CA ARG A 380 -0.81 -9.00 -10.32
C ARG A 380 -2.18 -8.38 -10.09
N PHE A 381 -3.12 -9.20 -9.68
CA PHE A 381 -4.47 -8.78 -9.31
C PHE A 381 -5.06 -9.63 -8.21
N ALA A 382 -5.99 -9.05 -7.46
CA ALA A 382 -6.82 -9.76 -6.51
C ALA A 382 -8.26 -9.87 -7.03
N ILE A 383 -8.95 -10.96 -6.67
CA ILE A 383 -10.36 -11.20 -6.99
C ILE A 383 -11.15 -11.11 -5.70
N ARG A 384 -12.21 -10.29 -5.68
CA ARG A 384 -13.04 -10.09 -4.49
C ARG A 384 -14.53 -10.27 -4.80
N GLU A 385 -15.24 -10.79 -3.81
CA GLU A 385 -16.70 -10.97 -3.84
C GLU A 385 -17.26 -10.71 -2.44
N GLY A 386 -18.32 -9.92 -2.34
CA GLY A 386 -19.04 -9.71 -1.07
C GLY A 386 -18.15 -9.19 0.06
N GLY A 387 -17.15 -8.35 -0.26
CA GLY A 387 -16.22 -7.80 0.73
C GLY A 387 -15.06 -8.73 1.12
N ARG A 388 -14.94 -9.92 0.54
CA ARG A 388 -13.87 -10.89 0.81
C ARG A 388 -12.97 -11.08 -0.39
N THR A 389 -11.70 -11.33 -0.15
CA THR A 389 -10.78 -11.80 -1.18
C THR A 389 -11.03 -13.29 -1.41
N VAL A 390 -11.30 -13.67 -2.67
CA VAL A 390 -11.64 -15.04 -3.06
C VAL A 390 -10.59 -15.65 -3.97
N GLY A 391 -9.64 -14.88 -4.44
CA GLY A 391 -8.54 -15.36 -5.25
C GLY A 391 -7.53 -14.29 -5.56
N SER A 392 -6.41 -14.71 -6.11
CA SER A 392 -5.36 -13.83 -6.61
C SER A 392 -4.76 -14.42 -7.87
N GLY A 393 -4.20 -13.55 -8.71
CA GLY A 393 -3.61 -14.02 -9.94
C GLY A 393 -2.61 -13.05 -10.55
N VAL A 394 -2.05 -13.50 -11.65
CA VAL A 394 -1.14 -12.73 -12.50
C VAL A 394 -1.58 -12.81 -13.95
N VAL A 395 -1.54 -11.67 -14.64
CA VAL A 395 -1.84 -11.61 -16.08
C VAL A 395 -0.75 -12.36 -16.85
N THR A 396 -1.14 -13.39 -17.57
CA THR A 396 -0.21 -14.22 -18.38
C THR A 396 -0.18 -13.79 -19.85
N GLU A 397 -1.31 -13.31 -20.35
CA GLU A 397 -1.47 -12.90 -21.74
C GLU A 397 -2.56 -11.82 -21.87
N ILE A 398 -2.36 -10.88 -22.80
CA ILE A 398 -3.38 -9.93 -23.20
C ILE A 398 -4.12 -10.51 -24.40
N CYS A 399 -5.46 -10.55 -24.30
CA CYS A 399 -6.34 -11.03 -25.37
C CYS A 399 -7.04 -9.81 -25.97
N GLU A 400 -6.99 -9.66 -27.28
CA GLU A 400 -7.69 -8.59 -28.01
C GLU A 400 -9.17 -8.89 -28.21
#